data_08559702f77b9ec1759f73fbe212f7ae
#
_entry.id   08559702f77b9ec1759f73fbe212f7ae
#
_cell.length_a   1.000
_cell.length_b   1.000
_cell.length_c   1.000
_cell.angle_alpha   90.00
_cell.angle_beta   90.00
_cell.angle_gamma   90.00
#
_symmetry.space_group_name_H-M   'P 1'
#
loop_
_entity.id
_entity.type
_entity.pdbx_description
1 polymer ?
#
loop_
_entity_poly.entity_id
_entity_poly.type
_entity_poly.pdbx_seq_one_letter_code
_entity_poly.pdbx_strand_id
1 'polypeptide(L)'
;MGINDIFRALGDPTRREILRMLRRRDMTAGELADGFPLAKSTLSGHFAVLRHAGLIVAAKRGTSIVYSLNVPAVEEAVAGVMETLGVGRPKQGARR
;
A
#
# COMPACT_ATOMS: atom_id res chain seq x y z
N MET A 1 6.39 -9.52 -6.47
CA MET A 1 5.73 -9.83 -5.24
C MET A 1 4.48 -10.61 -5.51
N GLY A 2 4.09 -11.44 -4.61
CA GLY A 2 2.96 -12.31 -4.81
C GLY A 2 1.67 -11.69 -4.35
N ILE A 3 0.57 -12.28 -4.79
CA ILE A 3 -0.76 -11.86 -4.38
C ILE A 3 -0.96 -11.99 -2.87
N ASN A 4 -0.32 -12.96 -2.23
CA ASN A 4 -0.44 -13.11 -0.79
C ASN A 4 0.14 -11.93 -0.04
N ASP A 5 1.23 -11.35 -0.55
CA ASP A 5 1.81 -10.14 0.05
C ASP A 5 0.84 -8.97 -0.06
N ILE A 6 0.14 -8.89 -1.18
CA ILE A 6 -0.86 -7.84 -1.38
C ILE A 6 -2.03 -8.01 -0.41
N PHE A 7 -2.57 -9.23 -0.30
CA PHE A 7 -3.67 -9.50 0.64
C PHE A 7 -3.23 -9.22 2.08
N ARG A 8 -2.01 -9.60 2.43
CA ARG A 8 -1.51 -9.34 3.76
C ARG A 8 -1.43 -7.83 4.04
N ALA A 9 -0.88 -7.09 3.08
CA ALA A 9 -0.74 -5.64 3.24
C ALA A 9 -2.10 -4.97 3.39
N LEU A 10 -3.09 -5.39 2.60
CA LEU A 10 -4.41 -4.78 2.62
C LEU A 10 -5.30 -5.31 3.74
N GLY A 11 -4.85 -6.33 4.45
CA GLY A 11 -5.67 -6.99 5.46
C GLY A 11 -5.73 -6.29 6.80
N ASP A 12 -5.10 -5.13 6.94
CA ASP A 12 -5.07 -4.40 8.20
C ASP A 12 -5.59 -2.98 8.01
N PRO A 13 -6.50 -2.51 8.88
CA PRO A 13 -7.07 -1.17 8.71
C PRO A 13 -6.05 -0.04 8.82
N THR A 14 -5.03 -0.20 9.68
CA THR A 14 -3.99 0.84 9.78
C THR A 14 -3.23 0.95 8.48
N ARG A 15 -2.88 -0.18 7.87
CA ARG A 15 -2.16 -0.15 6.60
C ARG A 15 -3.00 0.45 5.49
N ARG A 16 -4.30 0.15 5.47
CA ARG A 16 -5.18 0.78 4.47
C ARG A 16 -5.25 2.29 4.66
N GLU A 17 -5.24 2.74 5.93
CA GLU A 17 -5.26 4.18 6.19
C GLU A 17 -3.95 4.85 5.76
N ILE A 18 -2.81 4.20 5.99
CA ILE A 18 -1.53 4.72 5.50
C ILE A 18 -1.57 4.92 3.99
N LEU A 19 -2.11 3.95 3.26
CA LEU A 19 -2.21 4.07 1.81
C LEU A 19 -3.12 5.23 1.41
N ARG A 20 -4.23 5.45 2.14
CA ARG A 20 -5.11 6.59 1.85
C ARG A 20 -4.41 7.91 2.07
N MET A 21 -3.61 8.00 3.14
CA MET A 21 -2.86 9.22 3.42
C MET A 21 -1.83 9.49 2.33
N LEU A 22 -1.11 8.46 1.92
CA LEU A 22 -0.08 8.60 0.88
C LEU A 22 -0.67 8.87 -0.49
N ARG A 23 -1.93 8.50 -0.71
CA ARG A 23 -2.60 8.85 -1.95
C ARG A 23 -2.69 10.36 -2.12
N ARG A 24 -2.77 11.09 -1.02
CA ARG A 24 -2.90 12.55 -1.06
C ARG A 24 -1.56 13.23 -1.33
N ARG A 25 -0.51 12.75 -0.70
CA ARG A 25 0.83 13.31 -0.86
C ARG A 25 1.86 12.39 -0.23
N ASP A 26 3.10 12.59 -0.60
CA ASP A 26 4.22 11.91 0.06
C ASP A 26 4.33 12.43 1.50
N MET A 27 4.72 11.56 2.41
CA MET A 27 4.79 11.91 3.82
C MET A 27 6.01 11.26 4.45
N THR A 28 6.60 11.96 5.42
CA THR A 28 7.67 11.37 6.21
C THR A 28 7.09 10.36 7.18
N ALA A 29 7.97 9.48 7.68
CA ALA A 29 7.57 8.54 8.73
C ALA A 29 6.98 9.27 9.93
N GLY A 30 7.59 10.42 10.31
CA GLY A 30 7.08 11.21 11.43
C GLY A 30 5.69 11.77 11.17
N GLU A 31 5.46 12.30 9.97
CA GLU A 31 4.14 12.81 9.61
C GLU A 31 3.09 11.71 9.64
N LEU A 32 3.43 10.54 9.14
CA LEU A 32 2.51 9.40 9.19
C LEU A 32 2.24 8.99 10.63
N ALA A 33 3.28 8.96 11.47
CA ALA A 33 3.14 8.55 12.86
C ALA A 33 2.22 9.48 13.63
N ASP A 34 2.21 10.77 13.29
CA ASP A 34 1.34 11.73 13.95
C ASP A 34 -0.13 11.43 13.74
N GLY A 35 -0.46 10.66 12.73
CA GLY A 35 -1.84 10.31 12.43
C GLY A 35 -2.38 9.09 13.16
N PHE A 36 -1.55 8.45 14.01
CA PHE A 36 -1.96 7.20 14.66
C PHE A 36 -1.55 7.19 16.12
N PRO A 37 -2.42 6.68 17.00
CA PRO A 37 -2.07 6.48 18.41
C PRO A 37 -1.35 5.14 18.59
N LEU A 38 -0.28 4.93 17.86
CA LEU A 38 0.45 3.67 17.87
C LEU A 38 1.94 3.94 18.13
N ALA A 39 2.60 2.94 18.71
CA ALA A 39 4.04 3.03 18.92
C ALA A 39 4.76 3.06 17.57
N LYS A 40 5.91 3.74 17.56
CA LYS A 40 6.70 3.85 16.34
C LYS A 40 7.15 2.49 15.81
N SER A 41 7.45 1.56 16.71
CA SER A 41 7.85 0.22 16.30
C SER A 41 6.71 -0.52 15.61
N THR A 42 5.48 -0.34 16.10
CA THR A 42 4.30 -0.92 15.47
C THR A 42 4.11 -0.36 14.06
N LEU A 43 4.23 0.96 13.93
CA LEU A 43 4.09 1.60 12.63
C LEU A 43 5.20 1.17 11.67
N SER A 44 6.43 1.03 12.17
CA SER A 44 7.54 0.56 11.34
C SER A 44 7.24 -0.83 10.77
N GLY A 45 6.60 -1.68 11.55
CA GLY A 45 6.16 -2.99 11.07
C GLY A 45 5.16 -2.88 9.93
N HIS A 46 4.21 -1.95 10.05
CA HIS A 46 3.23 -1.72 8.98
C HIS A 46 3.91 -1.18 7.71
N PHE A 47 4.85 -0.25 7.87
CA PHE A 47 5.60 0.27 6.72
C PHE A 47 6.37 -0.85 6.03
N ALA A 48 6.99 -1.74 6.81
CA ALA A 48 7.75 -2.85 6.25
C ALA A 48 6.85 -3.79 5.43
N VAL A 49 5.67 -4.10 5.94
CA VAL A 49 4.72 -4.95 5.22
C VAL A 49 4.31 -4.30 3.90
N LEU A 50 4.00 -3.00 3.94
CA LEU A 50 3.60 -2.27 2.73
C LEU A 50 4.73 -2.19 1.72
N ARG A 51 5.96 -1.96 2.19
CA ARG A 51 7.12 -1.91 1.31
C ARG A 51 7.41 -3.27 0.69
N HIS A 52 7.32 -4.32 1.49
CA HIS A 52 7.56 -5.67 0.99
C HIS A 52 6.55 -6.04 -0.10
N ALA A 53 5.33 -5.57 0.05
CA ALA A 53 4.30 -5.78 -0.97
C ALA A 53 4.50 -4.88 -2.20
N GLY A 54 5.42 -3.93 -2.13
CA GLY A 54 5.71 -3.02 -3.23
C GLY A 54 4.72 -1.89 -3.38
N LEU A 55 3.80 -1.72 -2.42
CA LEU A 55 2.74 -0.72 -2.54
C LEU A 55 3.21 0.68 -2.19
N ILE A 56 4.29 0.78 -1.42
CA ILE A 56 4.90 2.07 -1.11
C ILE A 56 6.40 1.96 -1.35
N VAL A 57 7.03 3.11 -1.59
CA VAL A 57 8.48 3.20 -1.68
C VAL A 57 8.97 4.18 -0.65
N ALA A 58 10.22 4.02 -0.24
CA ALA A 58 10.85 4.87 0.75
C ALA A 58 12.06 5.53 0.13
N ALA A 59 12.22 6.82 0.38
CA ALA A 59 13.37 7.58 -0.07
C ALA A 59 13.94 8.36 1.09
N LYS A 60 15.25 8.31 1.24
CA LYS A 60 15.90 9.09 2.29
C LYS A 60 16.08 10.52 1.82
N ARG A 61 15.66 11.46 2.63
CA ARG A 61 15.83 12.88 2.37
C ARG A 61 16.42 13.52 3.62
N GLY A 62 17.72 13.83 3.58
CA GLY A 62 18.41 14.29 4.78
C GLY A 62 18.38 13.22 5.84
N THR A 63 17.82 13.54 7.01
CA THR A 63 17.69 12.58 8.11
C THR A 63 16.31 11.94 8.15
N SER A 64 15.45 12.27 7.19
CA SER A 64 14.07 11.77 7.15
C SER A 64 13.91 10.69 6.12
N ILE A 65 12.97 9.79 6.38
CA ILE A 65 12.49 8.83 5.38
C ILE A 65 11.16 9.35 4.87
N VAL A 66 11.05 9.52 3.56
CA VAL A 66 9.82 9.95 2.91
C VAL A 66 9.20 8.76 2.21
N TYR A 67 7.95 8.51 2.50
CA TYR A 67 7.20 7.43 1.86
C TYR A 67 6.30 7.97 0.77
N SER A 68 6.19 7.22 -0.31
CA SER A 68 5.35 7.56 -1.46
C SER A 68 4.55 6.35 -1.87
N LEU A 69 3.33 6.59 -2.34
CA LEU A 69 2.51 5.51 -2.89
C LEU A 69 3.09 5.11 -4.25
N ASN A 70 3.25 3.82 -4.44
CA ASN A 70 3.68 3.29 -5.74
C ASN A 70 2.42 3.05 -6.57
N VAL A 71 1.96 4.08 -7.27
CA VAL A 71 0.68 4.03 -7.96
C VAL A 71 0.61 2.90 -8.99
N PRO A 72 1.61 2.73 -9.88
CA PRO A 72 1.54 1.61 -10.82
C PRO A 72 1.44 0.25 -10.14
N ALA A 73 2.16 0.05 -9.02
CA ALA A 73 2.10 -1.21 -8.30
C ALA A 73 0.73 -1.42 -7.65
N VAL A 74 0.13 -0.33 -7.13
CA VAL A 74 -1.21 -0.41 -6.56
C VAL A 74 -2.22 -0.79 -7.63
N GLU A 75 -2.13 -0.16 -8.80
CA GLU A 75 -3.05 -0.47 -9.90
C GLU A 75 -2.91 -1.91 -10.34
N GLU A 76 -1.68 -2.39 -10.45
CA GLU A 76 -1.42 -3.76 -10.83
C GLU A 76 -1.93 -4.73 -9.77
N ALA A 77 -1.76 -4.39 -8.50
CA ALA A 77 -2.23 -5.22 -7.40
C ALA A 77 -3.76 -5.33 -7.42
N VAL A 78 -4.45 -4.21 -7.62
CA VAL A 78 -5.90 -4.20 -7.69
C VAL A 78 -6.37 -5.05 -8.87
N ALA A 79 -5.74 -4.89 -10.02
CA ALA A 79 -6.08 -5.70 -11.20
C ALA A 79 -5.89 -7.19 -10.93
N GLY A 80 -4.81 -7.55 -10.24
CA GLY A 80 -4.55 -8.93 -9.88
C GLY A 80 -5.58 -9.52 -8.93
N VAL A 81 -6.03 -8.72 -7.95
CA VAL A 81 -7.08 -9.15 -7.03
C VAL A 81 -8.38 -9.36 -7.79
N MET A 82 -8.74 -8.41 -8.64
CA MET A 82 -9.97 -8.51 -9.42
C MET A 82 -9.93 -9.72 -10.34
N GLU A 83 -8.80 -9.97 -10.95
CA GLU A 83 -8.64 -11.13 -11.81
C GLU A 83 -8.77 -12.43 -11.03
N THR A 84 -8.17 -12.50 -9.85
CA THR A 84 -8.25 -13.66 -8.99
C THR A 84 -9.71 -13.97 -8.62
N LEU A 85 -10.48 -12.90 -8.36
CA LEU A 85 -11.87 -13.06 -7.97
C LEU A 85 -12.83 -13.16 -9.16
N GLY A 86 -12.33 -12.94 -10.37
CA GLY A 86 -13.15 -13.01 -11.57
C GLY A 86 -14.11 -11.87 -11.73
N VAL A 87 -13.81 -10.70 -11.17
CA VAL A 87 -14.70 -9.53 -11.24
C VAL A 87 -13.96 -8.34 -11.83
N GLY A 88 -14.74 -7.35 -12.27
CA GLY A 88 -14.17 -6.10 -12.76
C GLY A 88 -13.51 -6.20 -14.11
N ARG A 89 -13.70 -7.28 -14.83
CA ARG A 89 -13.09 -7.46 -16.14
C ARG A 89 -13.90 -6.78 -17.20
N PRO A 90 -13.24 -6.26 -18.17
CA PRO A 90 -13.98 -5.74 -19.30
C PRO A 90 -14.73 -6.88 -19.91
N LYS A 91 -15.75 -6.50 -20.50
CA LYS A 91 -16.53 -7.44 -20.94
C LYS A 91 -16.07 -8.11 -21.98
N GLN A 92 -15.27 -8.41 -22.21
CA GLN A 92 -14.77 -8.95 -23.06
C GLN A 92 -15.25 -10.11 -23.19
N GLY A 93 -15.57 -10.05 -23.39
CA GLY A 93 -15.94 -10.89 -23.52
C GLY A 93 -16.73 -11.50 -22.91
N ALA A 94 -17.08 -11.41 -22.61
CA ALA A 94 -17.70 -12.01 -21.81
C ALA A 94 -18.44 -13.05 -22.33
N ARG A 95 -18.22 -13.02 -22.69
CA ARG A 95 -18.57 -13.53 -23.05
C ARG A 95 -18.97 -14.40 -22.85
N ARG A 96 -19.04 -14.63 -22.95
CA ARG A 96 -19.35 -14.95 -22.97
C ARG A 96 -19.55 -15.35 -22.87
#